data_79c4774b729d6a0fd9ce03ba8757860e
#
_entry.id   79c4774b729d6a0fd9ce03ba8757860e
#
_cell.length_a   1.000
_cell.length_b   1.000
_cell.length_c   1.000
_cell.angle_alpha   90.00
_cell.angle_beta   90.00
_cell.angle_gamma   90.00
#
_symmetry.space_group_name_H-M   'P 1'
#
loop_
_entity.id
_entity.type
_entity.pdbx_description
1 polymer ?
#
loop_
_entity_poly.entity_id
_entity_poly.type
_entity_poly.pdbx_seq_one_letter_code
_entity_poly.pdbx_strand_id
1 'polypeptide(L)'
;MSTCDPAGCGRQLTVGEVAQRSGVAVSAIHFYEDKGLISSQRNAGNQRRYTRDVLRRVAVIKVAQRVGISLASIQQALAALPAGRAPNAADWAQLSRRWQAELDEKIATLSKLRDQLGDCIGCGCLSVENCRLRNPYDALGAQGAGARLL
;
A
#
# COMPACT_ATOMS: atom_id res chain seq x y z
N MET A 1 -34.89 22.35 7.05
CA MET A 1 -34.61 20.98 7.51
C MET A 1 -34.23 20.17 6.27
N SER A 2 -32.94 20.06 6.01
CA SER A 2 -32.45 19.31 4.85
C SER A 2 -32.31 17.85 5.24
N THR A 3 -33.18 17.01 4.71
CA THR A 3 -33.11 15.56 4.80
C THR A 3 -31.90 15.07 4.03
N CYS A 4 -30.82 14.68 4.72
CA CYS A 4 -29.73 13.95 4.13
C CYS A 4 -30.22 12.55 3.73
N ASP A 5 -30.27 12.28 2.45
CA ASP A 5 -30.55 10.98 1.85
C ASP A 5 -29.43 10.00 2.25
N PRO A 6 -29.74 8.76 2.75
CA PRO A 6 -28.73 7.81 3.25
C PRO A 6 -27.82 7.22 2.14
N ALA A 7 -28.04 7.57 0.89
CA ALA A 7 -27.21 7.14 -0.27
C ALA A 7 -26.09 8.13 -0.63
N GLY A 8 -25.62 8.98 0.31
CA GLY A 8 -24.44 9.80 0.09
C GLY A 8 -24.62 10.83 -1.02
N CYS A 9 -25.59 11.71 -0.88
CA CYS A 9 -25.75 12.91 -1.73
C CYS A 9 -24.56 13.87 -1.52
N GLY A 10 -23.40 13.50 -1.98
CA GLY A 10 -22.23 14.33 -2.13
C GLY A 10 -22.02 14.59 -3.62
N ARG A 11 -21.91 15.87 -4.01
CA ARG A 11 -21.51 16.30 -5.35
C ARG A 11 -20.42 15.36 -5.89
N GLN A 12 -20.71 14.69 -7.00
CA GLN A 12 -19.73 13.84 -7.69
C GLN A 12 -18.59 14.70 -8.22
N LEU A 13 -17.39 14.14 -8.17
CA LEU A 13 -16.16 14.81 -8.56
C LEU A 13 -15.77 14.42 -9.99
N THR A 14 -15.23 15.37 -10.73
CA THR A 14 -14.53 15.09 -11.98
C THR A 14 -13.14 14.52 -11.72
N VAL A 15 -12.52 13.91 -12.73
CA VAL A 15 -11.14 13.42 -12.61
C VAL A 15 -10.17 14.53 -12.24
N GLY A 16 -10.35 15.75 -12.78
CA GLY A 16 -9.52 16.91 -12.44
C GLY A 16 -9.66 17.33 -10.98
N GLU A 17 -10.90 17.33 -10.44
CA GLU A 17 -11.15 17.64 -9.03
C GLU A 17 -10.55 16.58 -8.11
N VAL A 18 -10.62 15.29 -8.48
CA VAL A 18 -9.98 14.21 -7.73
C VAL A 18 -8.46 14.38 -7.73
N ALA A 19 -7.86 14.61 -8.90
CA ALA A 19 -6.43 14.83 -9.07
C ALA A 19 -5.93 16.02 -8.23
N GLN A 20 -6.60 17.16 -8.34
CA GLN A 20 -6.25 18.37 -7.59
C GLN A 20 -6.33 18.16 -6.08
N ARG A 21 -7.43 17.55 -5.58
CA ARG A 21 -7.65 17.36 -4.14
C ARG A 21 -6.75 16.29 -3.52
N SER A 22 -6.41 15.25 -4.29
CA SER A 22 -5.56 14.16 -3.82
C SER A 22 -4.05 14.43 -4.02
N GLY A 23 -3.72 15.47 -4.80
CA GLY A 23 -2.33 15.79 -5.13
C GLY A 23 -1.65 14.70 -5.94
N VAL A 24 -2.37 14.10 -6.90
CA VAL A 24 -1.83 13.13 -7.87
C VAL A 24 -2.17 13.56 -9.29
N ALA A 25 -1.40 13.11 -10.26
CA ALA A 25 -1.68 13.40 -11.67
C ALA A 25 -2.97 12.71 -12.14
N VAL A 26 -3.65 13.29 -13.11
CA VAL A 26 -4.84 12.69 -13.75
C VAL A 26 -4.53 11.30 -14.31
N SER A 27 -3.32 11.11 -14.89
CA SER A 27 -2.86 9.82 -15.37
C SER A 27 -2.78 8.75 -14.27
N ALA A 28 -2.41 9.15 -13.05
CA ALA A 28 -2.40 8.23 -11.90
C ALA A 28 -3.83 7.82 -11.49
N ILE A 29 -4.80 8.75 -11.56
CA ILE A 29 -6.21 8.42 -11.30
C ILE A 29 -6.72 7.40 -12.32
N HIS A 30 -6.43 7.58 -13.61
CA HIS A 30 -6.79 6.63 -14.66
C HIS A 30 -6.11 5.28 -14.43
N PHE A 31 -4.83 5.27 -14.10
CA PHE A 31 -4.10 4.05 -13.76
C PHE A 31 -4.70 3.30 -12.58
N TYR A 32 -5.10 4.00 -11.50
CA TYR A 32 -5.76 3.36 -10.36
C TYR A 32 -7.13 2.78 -10.72
N GLU A 33 -7.86 3.45 -11.60
CA GLU A 33 -9.13 2.94 -12.13
C GLU A 33 -8.92 1.69 -12.99
N ASP A 34 -7.96 1.72 -13.92
CA ASP A 34 -7.62 0.58 -14.80
C ASP A 34 -7.14 -0.64 -13.99
N LYS A 35 -6.50 -0.41 -12.84
CA LYS A 35 -6.10 -1.47 -11.89
C LYS A 35 -7.22 -1.88 -10.92
N GLY A 36 -8.42 -1.30 -11.04
CA GLY A 36 -9.54 -1.63 -10.16
C GLY A 36 -9.37 -1.21 -8.71
N LEU A 37 -8.47 -0.27 -8.42
CA LEU A 37 -8.25 0.29 -7.09
C LEU A 37 -9.32 1.30 -6.70
N ILE A 38 -9.84 2.00 -7.68
CA ILE A 38 -10.95 2.96 -7.58
C ILE A 38 -11.92 2.72 -8.73
N SER A 39 -13.13 3.24 -8.61
CA SER A 39 -14.16 3.15 -9.65
C SER A 39 -14.79 4.50 -9.91
N SER A 40 -15.25 4.71 -11.15
CA SER A 40 -16.04 5.84 -11.55
C SER A 40 -17.41 5.41 -12.08
N GLN A 41 -18.35 6.33 -12.09
CA GLN A 41 -19.61 6.21 -12.82
C GLN A 41 -19.56 7.14 -14.05
N ARG A 42 -20.33 6.85 -15.09
CA ARG A 42 -20.46 7.75 -16.23
C ARG A 42 -21.76 8.53 -16.13
N ASN A 43 -21.67 9.83 -16.30
CA ASN A 43 -22.87 10.68 -16.39
C ASN A 43 -23.51 10.59 -17.80
N ALA A 44 -24.64 11.28 -17.99
CA ALA A 44 -25.34 11.34 -19.27
C ALA A 44 -24.46 11.82 -20.45
N GLY A 45 -23.45 12.64 -20.18
CA GLY A 45 -22.45 13.10 -21.18
C GLY A 45 -21.24 12.14 -21.33
N ASN A 46 -21.34 10.89 -20.87
CA ASN A 46 -20.27 9.87 -20.92
C ASN A 46 -18.97 10.28 -20.20
N GLN A 47 -19.03 11.25 -19.30
CA GLN A 47 -17.88 11.72 -18.53
C GLN A 47 -17.77 10.93 -17.22
N ARG A 48 -16.53 10.58 -16.81
CA ARG A 48 -16.24 9.94 -15.53
C ARG A 48 -16.60 10.83 -14.35
N ARG A 49 -17.30 10.26 -13.38
CA ARG A 49 -17.69 10.90 -12.12
C ARG A 49 -17.33 10.00 -10.98
N TYR A 50 -16.75 10.56 -9.94
CA TYR A 50 -16.25 9.87 -8.77
C TYR A 50 -17.03 10.28 -7.53
N THR A 51 -17.33 9.34 -6.67
CA THR A 51 -17.88 9.61 -5.33
C THR A 51 -16.80 10.18 -4.42
N ARG A 52 -17.17 10.89 -3.36
CA ARG A 52 -16.19 11.56 -2.48
C ARG A 52 -15.25 10.58 -1.73
N ASP A 53 -15.69 9.35 -1.50
CA ASP A 53 -14.89 8.31 -0.87
C ASP A 53 -13.63 7.94 -1.69
N VAL A 54 -13.62 8.20 -3.00
CA VAL A 54 -12.44 8.00 -3.85
C VAL A 54 -11.22 8.77 -3.33
N LEU A 55 -11.42 9.95 -2.75
CA LEU A 55 -10.32 10.74 -2.19
C LEU A 55 -9.61 9.99 -1.05
N ARG A 56 -10.39 9.33 -0.20
CA ARG A 56 -9.84 8.51 0.90
C ARG A 56 -9.13 7.27 0.35
N ARG A 57 -9.70 6.61 -0.66
CA ARG A 57 -9.06 5.47 -1.34
C ARG A 57 -7.72 5.88 -1.94
N VAL A 58 -7.66 6.99 -2.68
CA VAL A 58 -6.42 7.51 -3.28
C VAL A 58 -5.40 7.88 -2.19
N ALA A 59 -5.81 8.51 -1.09
CA ALA A 59 -4.92 8.83 0.02
C ALA A 59 -4.30 7.56 0.61
N VAL A 60 -5.10 6.52 0.84
CA VAL A 60 -4.65 5.22 1.34
C VAL A 60 -3.67 4.56 0.37
N ILE A 61 -3.96 4.56 -0.93
CA ILE A 61 -3.06 4.03 -1.98
C ILE A 61 -1.70 4.73 -1.92
N LYS A 62 -1.68 6.07 -1.87
CA LYS A 62 -0.43 6.85 -1.81
C LYS A 62 0.41 6.51 -0.59
N VAL A 63 -0.21 6.44 0.59
CA VAL A 63 0.51 6.11 1.84
C VAL A 63 1.06 4.69 1.77
N ALA A 64 0.26 3.73 1.32
CA ALA A 64 0.67 2.33 1.19
C ALA A 64 1.86 2.16 0.22
N GLN A 65 1.81 2.83 -0.94
CA GLN A 65 2.92 2.81 -1.90
C GLN A 65 4.21 3.43 -1.33
N ARG A 66 4.09 4.51 -0.55
CA ARG A 66 5.27 5.16 0.08
C ARG A 66 6.00 4.26 1.07
N VAL A 67 5.28 3.37 1.75
CA VAL A 67 5.88 2.40 2.69
C VAL A 67 6.17 1.04 2.04
N GLY A 68 6.10 0.97 0.69
CA GLY A 68 6.49 -0.20 -0.07
C GLY A 68 5.49 -1.37 -0.01
N ILE A 69 4.20 -1.11 0.28
CA ILE A 69 3.15 -2.11 0.10
C ILE A 69 2.94 -2.32 -1.40
N SER A 70 2.90 -3.57 -1.85
CA SER A 70 2.72 -3.89 -3.26
C SER A 70 1.35 -3.46 -3.77
N LEU A 71 1.27 -3.10 -5.05
CA LEU A 71 -0.01 -2.71 -5.66
C LEU A 71 -1.04 -3.84 -5.59
N ALA A 72 -0.60 -5.09 -5.70
CA ALA A 72 -1.46 -6.27 -5.58
C ALA A 72 -2.05 -6.40 -4.16
N SER A 73 -1.25 -6.18 -3.12
CA SER A 73 -1.72 -6.17 -1.73
C SER A 73 -2.70 -5.02 -1.48
N ILE A 74 -2.43 -3.84 -2.03
CA ILE A 74 -3.34 -2.68 -1.95
C ILE A 74 -4.68 -3.01 -2.64
N GLN A 75 -4.63 -3.60 -3.83
CA GLN A 75 -5.82 -4.00 -4.58
C GLN A 75 -6.68 -5.00 -3.80
N GLN A 76 -6.07 -6.04 -3.25
CA GLN A 76 -6.76 -7.04 -2.43
C GLN A 76 -7.40 -6.43 -1.18
N ALA A 77 -6.69 -5.52 -0.51
CA ALA A 77 -7.19 -4.86 0.67
C ALA A 77 -8.38 -3.95 0.36
N LEU A 78 -8.31 -3.16 -0.72
CA LEU A 78 -9.39 -2.28 -1.16
C LEU A 78 -10.59 -3.05 -1.72
N ALA A 79 -10.38 -4.22 -2.33
CA ALA A 79 -11.45 -5.10 -2.82
C ALA A 79 -12.28 -5.69 -1.65
N ALA A 80 -11.72 -5.78 -0.46
CA ALA A 80 -12.44 -6.20 0.74
C ALA A 80 -13.40 -5.12 1.29
N LEU A 81 -13.29 -3.88 0.83
CA LEU A 81 -14.22 -2.81 1.18
C LEU A 81 -15.53 -2.97 0.41
N PRO A 82 -16.67 -2.58 1.01
CA PRO A 82 -17.98 -2.72 0.35
C PRO A 82 -18.03 -1.92 -0.97
N ALA A 83 -18.58 -2.55 -2.01
CA ALA A 83 -18.76 -1.92 -3.31
C ALA A 83 -20.10 -1.15 -3.43
N GLY A 84 -21.13 -1.57 -2.69
CA GLY A 84 -22.49 -1.01 -2.80
C GLY A 84 -22.77 0.21 -1.92
N ARG A 85 -21.82 0.62 -1.07
CA ARG A 85 -21.94 1.77 -0.19
C ARG A 85 -20.57 2.37 0.11
N ALA A 86 -20.55 3.60 0.58
CA ALA A 86 -19.32 4.20 1.10
C ALA A 86 -18.79 3.40 2.31
N PRO A 87 -17.48 3.08 2.38
CA PRO A 87 -16.90 2.39 3.52
C PRO A 87 -17.04 3.22 4.80
N ASN A 88 -17.47 2.58 5.88
CA ASN A 88 -17.59 3.21 7.19
C ASN A 88 -16.29 3.04 8.03
N ALA A 89 -16.31 3.54 9.26
CA ALA A 89 -15.15 3.47 10.16
C ALA A 89 -14.74 2.01 10.48
N ALA A 90 -15.69 1.08 10.61
CA ALA A 90 -15.39 -0.33 10.88
C ALA A 90 -14.73 -1.02 9.70
N ASP A 91 -15.16 -0.72 8.46
CA ASP A 91 -14.55 -1.24 7.23
C ASP A 91 -13.07 -0.78 7.14
N TRP A 92 -12.81 0.51 7.39
CA TRP A 92 -11.45 1.04 7.41
C TRP A 92 -10.60 0.47 8.55
N ALA A 93 -11.18 0.25 9.72
CA ALA A 93 -10.47 -0.36 10.85
C ALA A 93 -10.07 -1.81 10.55
N GLN A 94 -10.90 -2.57 9.84
CA GLN A 94 -10.58 -3.93 9.41
C GLN A 94 -9.41 -3.95 8.42
N LEU A 95 -9.42 -3.06 7.43
CA LEU A 95 -8.30 -2.89 6.49
C LEU A 95 -7.01 -2.50 7.22
N SER A 96 -7.09 -1.55 8.17
CA SER A 96 -5.95 -1.09 8.96
C SER A 96 -5.30 -2.22 9.76
N ARG A 97 -6.11 -3.08 10.42
CA ARG A 97 -5.59 -4.23 11.19
C ARG A 97 -4.80 -5.20 10.30
N ARG A 98 -5.29 -5.48 9.08
CA ARG A 98 -4.59 -6.35 8.14
C ARG A 98 -3.22 -5.77 7.74
N TRP A 99 -3.18 -4.49 7.42
CA TRP A 99 -1.93 -3.83 7.04
C TRP A 99 -0.99 -3.61 8.22
N GLN A 100 -1.51 -3.45 9.42
CA GLN A 100 -0.69 -3.36 10.62
C GLN A 100 0.18 -4.61 10.79
N ALA A 101 -0.39 -5.79 10.65
CA ALA A 101 0.36 -7.04 10.73
C ALA A 101 1.45 -7.14 9.64
N GLU A 102 1.13 -6.78 8.39
CA GLU A 102 2.11 -6.76 7.27
C GLU A 102 3.24 -5.75 7.51
N LEU A 103 2.91 -4.58 8.06
CA LEU A 103 3.89 -3.55 8.38
C LEU A 103 4.78 -3.94 9.56
N ASP A 104 4.22 -4.57 10.59
CA ASP A 104 4.99 -5.07 11.75
C ASP A 104 6.01 -6.12 11.32
N GLU A 105 5.67 -7.02 10.41
CA GLU A 105 6.59 -8.00 9.83
C GLU A 105 7.72 -7.31 9.04
N LYS A 106 7.40 -6.31 8.23
CA LYS A 106 8.39 -5.51 7.50
C LYS A 106 9.33 -4.75 8.45
N ILE A 107 8.79 -4.14 9.49
CA ILE A 107 9.57 -3.44 10.51
C ILE A 107 10.54 -4.40 11.18
N ALA A 108 10.09 -5.59 11.57
CA ALA A 108 10.95 -6.61 12.17
C ALA A 108 12.08 -7.04 11.22
N THR A 109 11.76 -7.27 9.95
CA THR A 109 12.74 -7.65 8.91
C THR A 109 13.77 -6.56 8.68
N LEU A 110 13.32 -5.31 8.52
CA LEU A 110 14.21 -4.16 8.31
C LEU A 110 15.07 -3.87 9.54
N SER A 111 14.53 -4.04 10.75
CA SER A 111 15.29 -3.89 12.00
C SER A 111 16.39 -4.92 12.10
N LYS A 112 16.10 -6.18 11.79
CA LYS A 112 17.08 -7.26 11.75
C LYS A 112 18.19 -6.98 10.75
N LEU A 113 17.85 -6.52 9.55
CA LEU A 113 18.82 -6.15 8.52
C LEU A 113 19.71 -4.99 8.98
N ARG A 114 19.12 -3.92 9.55
CA ARG A 114 19.86 -2.77 10.08
C ARG A 114 20.87 -3.22 11.14
N ASP A 115 20.46 -4.07 12.07
CA ASP A 115 21.31 -4.52 13.16
C ASP A 115 22.46 -5.39 12.63
N GLN A 116 22.19 -6.28 11.66
CA GLN A 116 23.23 -7.08 11.00
C GLN A 116 24.23 -6.20 10.21
N LEU A 117 23.77 -5.16 9.53
CA LEU A 117 24.65 -4.21 8.86
C LEU A 117 25.46 -3.37 9.85
N GLY A 118 24.87 -2.99 10.99
CA GLY A 118 25.56 -2.32 12.08
C GLY A 118 26.70 -3.14 12.65
N ASP A 119 26.47 -4.43 12.88
CA ASP A 119 27.49 -5.38 13.33
C ASP A 119 28.64 -5.52 12.32
N CYS A 120 28.33 -5.55 11.02
CA CYS A 120 29.35 -5.61 9.95
C CYS A 120 30.19 -4.34 9.86
N ILE A 121 29.57 -3.17 9.97
CA ILE A 121 30.23 -1.86 9.89
C ILE A 121 31.02 -1.59 11.17
N GLY A 122 30.45 -1.92 12.33
CA GLY A 122 31.05 -1.64 13.64
C GLY A 122 32.25 -2.51 13.98
N CYS A 123 32.34 -3.73 13.47
CA CYS A 123 33.47 -4.62 13.76
C CYS A 123 34.73 -4.28 12.93
N GLY A 124 34.61 -3.43 11.87
CA GLY A 124 35.74 -3.06 11.00
C GLY A 124 36.45 -4.26 10.35
N CYS A 125 35.90 -5.45 10.47
CA CYS A 125 36.49 -6.64 9.89
C CYS A 125 36.18 -6.70 8.40
N LEU A 126 37.20 -6.44 7.60
CA LEU A 126 37.22 -6.81 6.18
C LEU A 126 37.41 -8.32 6.00
N SER A 127 37.46 -9.08 7.10
CA SER A 127 37.62 -10.53 7.11
C SER A 127 36.33 -11.19 6.69
N VAL A 128 36.40 -11.83 5.56
CA VAL A 128 35.35 -12.62 4.93
C VAL A 128 34.95 -13.85 5.78
N GLU A 129 35.82 -14.27 6.71
CA GLU A 129 35.72 -15.53 7.44
C GLU A 129 34.73 -15.49 8.61
N ASN A 130 34.44 -14.32 9.18
CA ASN A 130 33.57 -14.15 10.34
C ASN A 130 32.30 -13.33 10.07
N CYS A 131 32.00 -12.96 8.84
CA CYS A 131 30.85 -12.16 8.49
C CYS A 131 29.57 -13.01 8.55
N ARG A 132 28.62 -12.63 9.41
CA ARG A 132 27.30 -13.30 9.54
C ARG A 132 26.43 -13.17 8.28
N LEU A 133 26.68 -12.17 7.44
CA LEU A 133 25.99 -11.97 6.16
C LEU A 133 26.60 -12.83 5.05
N ARG A 134 27.80 -13.35 5.24
CA ARG A 134 28.47 -14.21 4.30
C ARG A 134 28.60 -15.62 4.86
N ASN A 135 28.29 -16.58 4.02
CA ASN A 135 28.37 -18.01 4.32
C ASN A 135 29.85 -18.45 4.39
N PRO A 136 30.46 -18.54 5.59
CA PRO A 136 31.85 -18.95 5.68
C PRO A 136 32.00 -20.39 5.19
N TYR A 137 32.95 -20.61 4.31
CA TYR A 137 33.25 -21.93 3.69
C TYR A 137 32.08 -22.51 2.87
N ASP A 138 31.14 -21.66 2.43
CA ASP A 138 29.95 -22.08 1.68
C ASP A 138 29.12 -23.20 2.39
N ALA A 139 29.19 -23.25 3.71
CA ALA A 139 28.50 -24.29 4.50
C ALA A 139 26.98 -24.29 4.31
N LEU A 140 26.39 -23.11 4.02
CA LEU A 140 24.96 -22.98 3.74
C LEU A 140 24.61 -23.29 2.28
N GLY A 141 25.55 -23.18 1.34
CA GLY A 141 25.37 -23.56 -0.06
C GLY A 141 25.04 -25.04 -0.22
N ALA A 142 25.61 -25.87 0.65
CA ALA A 142 25.28 -27.31 0.72
C ALA A 142 23.81 -27.59 1.14
N GLN A 143 23.12 -26.62 1.73
CA GLN A 143 21.73 -26.73 2.18
C GLN A 143 20.71 -26.16 1.16
N GLY A 144 21.18 -25.63 0.03
CA GLY A 144 20.37 -25.06 -1.05
C GLY A 144 20.61 -23.57 -1.35
N ALA A 145 20.09 -23.07 -2.44
CA ALA A 145 20.27 -21.70 -2.90
C ALA A 145 19.48 -20.68 -2.04
N GLY A 146 19.99 -19.45 -1.93
CA GLY A 146 19.34 -18.30 -1.31
C GLY A 146 20.08 -17.73 -0.10
N ALA A 147 19.67 -16.50 0.30
CA ALA A 147 20.22 -15.81 1.48
C ALA A 147 19.57 -16.36 2.77
N ARG A 148 20.19 -17.36 3.37
CA ARG A 148 19.62 -18.08 4.53
C ARG A 148 19.88 -17.42 5.89
N LEU A 149 20.65 -16.35 5.90
CA LEU A 149 20.96 -15.60 7.13
C LEU A 149 20.16 -14.29 7.25
N LEU A 150 19.32 -13.95 6.25
CA LEU A 150 18.46 -12.77 6.25
C LEU A 150 17.04 -13.10 6.69
#